data_8eedd7bd6f8f4b266f39686ed98c07a7
#
_entry.id   8eedd7bd6f8f4b266f39686ed98c07a7
#
_cell.length_a   1.000
_cell.length_b   1.000
_cell.length_c   1.000
_cell.angle_alpha   90.00
_cell.angle_beta   90.00
_cell.angle_gamma   90.00
#
_symmetry.space_group_name_H-M   'P 1'
#
loop_
_entity.id
_entity.type
_entity.pdbx_description
1 polymer ?
#
loop_
_entity_poly.entity_id
_entity_poly.type
_entity_poly.pdbx_seq_one_letter_code
_entity_poly.pdbx_strand_id
1 'polypeptide(L)'
;MRLGIVASRFNEELCGKLLQRAKAEAAKQGVKDIVIEEVPGALEIPLALQWLAQSGKFDCLAAIGCVVRGETYHFEIVANESARGVMDVSLECGIPVANGILTTEDEKQAEARLDKGAEAVRVAIEMARLRAKVGAWPR
;
A
#
# COMPACT_ATOMS: atom_id res chain seq x y z
N MET A 1 -12.29 0.53 -12.73
CA MET A 1 -11.29 -0.01 -11.78
C MET A 1 -11.47 0.67 -10.43
N ARG A 2 -11.51 -0.14 -9.38
CA ARG A 2 -11.58 0.37 -8.01
C ARG A 2 -10.29 0.06 -7.26
N LEU A 3 -9.64 1.09 -6.73
CA LEU A 3 -8.42 1.01 -5.95
C LEU A 3 -8.73 1.21 -4.46
N GLY A 4 -8.26 0.30 -3.62
CA GLY A 4 -8.31 0.46 -2.17
C GLY A 4 -6.94 0.86 -1.64
N ILE A 5 -6.91 1.84 -0.75
CA ILE A 5 -5.68 2.28 -0.08
C ILE A 5 -5.89 2.13 1.42
N VAL A 6 -4.97 1.43 2.07
CA VAL A 6 -4.93 1.36 3.53
C VAL A 6 -3.72 2.17 4.00
N ALA A 7 -3.96 3.21 4.77
CA ALA A 7 -2.92 4.14 5.22
C ALA A 7 -2.81 4.12 6.75
N SER A 8 -1.58 4.05 7.27
CA SER A 8 -1.37 4.15 8.71
C SER A 8 -1.32 5.60 9.15
N ARG A 9 -1.75 5.84 10.42
CA ARG A 9 -1.71 7.19 11.01
C ARG A 9 -0.41 7.48 11.75
N PHE A 10 0.32 6.46 12.16
CA PHE A 10 1.59 6.64 12.87
C PHE A 10 2.58 7.34 11.94
N ASN A 11 3.31 8.35 12.43
CA ASN A 11 4.09 9.28 11.61
C ASN A 11 3.18 10.05 10.65
N GLU A 12 2.15 10.66 11.21
CA GLU A 12 1.02 11.23 10.48
C GLU A 12 1.40 12.21 9.36
N GLU A 13 2.36 13.10 9.62
CA GLU A 13 2.80 14.07 8.62
C GLU A 13 3.41 13.39 7.38
N LEU A 14 4.32 12.44 7.59
CA LEU A 14 4.95 11.70 6.50
C LEU A 14 3.95 10.82 5.76
N CYS A 15 3.10 10.11 6.50
CA CYS A 15 2.05 9.28 5.90
C CYS A 15 1.06 10.13 5.11
N GLY A 16 0.73 11.32 5.59
CA GLY A 16 -0.16 12.23 4.88
C GLY A 16 0.41 12.66 3.54
N LYS A 17 1.71 12.95 3.49
CA LYS A 17 2.39 13.32 2.24
C LYS A 17 2.46 12.14 1.26
N LEU A 18 2.76 10.94 1.78
CA LEU A 18 2.74 9.72 0.97
C LEU A 18 1.36 9.49 0.36
N LEU A 19 0.31 9.65 1.17
CA LEU A 19 -1.06 9.47 0.73
C LEU A 19 -1.45 10.49 -0.34
N GLN A 20 -1.01 11.74 -0.20
CA GLN A 20 -1.24 12.77 -1.20
C GLN A 20 -0.63 12.39 -2.55
N ARG A 21 0.61 11.87 -2.54
CA ARG A 21 1.28 11.41 -3.75
C ARG A 21 0.55 10.23 -4.37
N ALA A 22 0.06 9.30 -3.53
CA ALA A 22 -0.72 8.15 -3.99
C ALA A 22 -2.01 8.59 -4.68
N LYS A 23 -2.75 9.51 -4.08
CA LYS A 23 -4.00 10.04 -4.64
C LYS A 23 -3.77 10.76 -5.97
N ALA A 24 -2.71 11.57 -6.03
CA ALA A 24 -2.37 12.31 -7.25
C ALA A 24 -2.02 11.35 -8.40
N GLU A 25 -1.29 10.28 -8.10
CA GLU A 25 -0.93 9.27 -9.11
C GLU A 25 -2.15 8.52 -9.62
N ALA A 26 -3.08 8.15 -8.73
CA ALA A 26 -4.32 7.49 -9.14
C ALA A 26 -5.12 8.38 -10.10
N ALA A 27 -5.23 9.68 -9.79
CA ALA A 27 -5.90 10.64 -10.67
C ALA A 27 -5.20 10.73 -12.03
N LYS A 28 -3.88 10.79 -12.03
CA LYS A 28 -3.07 10.84 -13.25
C LYS A 28 -3.28 9.60 -14.12
N GLN A 29 -3.48 8.44 -13.50
CA GLN A 29 -3.74 7.18 -14.21
C GLN A 29 -5.20 7.03 -14.63
N GLY A 30 -6.06 8.00 -14.32
CA GLY A 30 -7.47 7.96 -14.66
C GLY A 30 -8.33 7.10 -13.76
N VAL A 31 -7.82 6.68 -12.61
CA VAL A 31 -8.57 5.90 -11.63
C VAL A 31 -9.28 6.85 -10.68
N LYS A 32 -10.62 6.88 -10.76
CA LYS A 32 -11.45 7.80 -9.99
C LYS A 32 -12.13 7.14 -8.79
N ASP A 33 -12.34 5.83 -8.85
CA ASP A 33 -13.01 5.07 -7.80
C ASP A 33 -11.96 4.59 -6.79
N ILE A 34 -11.75 5.39 -5.76
CA ILE A 34 -10.73 5.17 -4.75
C ILE A 34 -11.38 5.13 -3.39
N VAL A 35 -11.08 4.09 -2.61
CA VAL A 35 -11.52 3.96 -1.22
C VAL A 35 -10.27 4.02 -0.33
N ILE A 36 -10.28 4.89 0.65
CA ILE A 36 -9.16 5.07 1.58
C ILE A 36 -9.64 4.73 2.98
N GLU A 37 -8.95 3.79 3.62
CA GLU A 37 -9.17 3.42 5.01
C GLU A 37 -7.91 3.67 5.82
N GLU A 38 -8.06 4.25 7.01
CA GLU A 38 -6.94 4.52 7.89
C GLU A 38 -6.88 3.52 9.02
N VAL A 39 -5.66 3.14 9.42
CA VAL A 39 -5.39 2.24 10.54
C VAL A 39 -4.35 2.87 11.47
N PRO A 40 -4.25 2.41 12.74
CA PRO A 40 -3.33 3.03 13.69
C PRO A 40 -1.86 3.00 13.26
N GLY A 41 -1.36 1.86 12.84
CA GLY A 41 0.05 1.70 12.49
C GLY A 41 0.26 0.67 11.39
N ALA A 42 1.51 0.49 10.98
CA ALA A 42 1.84 -0.41 9.87
C ALA A 42 1.49 -1.87 10.17
N LEU A 43 1.54 -2.30 11.43
CA LEU A 43 1.19 -3.68 11.80
C LEU A 43 -0.30 -3.99 11.57
N GLU A 44 -1.16 -2.98 11.55
CA GLU A 44 -2.60 -3.17 11.32
C GLU A 44 -2.98 -3.13 9.84
N ILE A 45 -2.04 -2.73 8.97
CA ILE A 45 -2.29 -2.63 7.53
C ILE A 45 -2.65 -3.98 6.90
N PRO A 46 -1.90 -5.07 7.15
CA PRO A 46 -2.20 -6.35 6.48
C PRO A 46 -3.61 -6.87 6.74
N LEU A 47 -4.10 -6.79 7.95
CA LEU A 47 -5.44 -7.27 8.28
C LEU A 47 -6.51 -6.45 7.55
N ALA A 48 -6.37 -5.13 7.54
CA ALA A 48 -7.31 -4.27 6.82
C ALA A 48 -7.28 -4.56 5.31
N LEU A 49 -6.09 -4.76 4.74
CA LEU A 49 -5.95 -5.17 3.34
C LEU A 49 -6.66 -6.49 3.06
N GLN A 50 -6.53 -7.45 3.96
CA GLN A 50 -7.18 -8.74 3.81
C GLN A 50 -8.71 -8.60 3.78
N TRP A 51 -9.26 -7.77 4.66
CA TRP A 51 -10.70 -7.52 4.66
C TRP A 51 -11.16 -6.90 3.34
N LEU A 52 -10.41 -5.90 2.83
CA LEU A 52 -10.75 -5.30 1.54
C LEU A 52 -10.64 -6.32 0.41
N ALA A 53 -9.57 -7.12 0.42
CA ALA A 53 -9.37 -8.15 -0.60
C ALA A 53 -10.50 -9.18 -0.60
N GLN A 54 -10.90 -9.62 0.58
CA GLN A 54 -11.97 -10.63 0.74
C GLN A 54 -13.35 -10.09 0.40
N SER A 55 -13.53 -8.78 0.40
CA SER A 55 -14.81 -8.17 0.05
C SER A 55 -15.20 -8.42 -1.40
N GLY A 56 -14.24 -8.69 -2.27
CA GLY A 56 -14.46 -8.87 -3.70
C GLY A 56 -14.80 -7.57 -4.45
N LYS A 57 -14.62 -6.42 -3.81
CA LYS A 57 -15.05 -5.12 -4.36
C LYS A 57 -13.94 -4.31 -4.99
N PHE A 58 -12.69 -4.81 -4.96
CA PHE A 58 -11.53 -4.06 -5.42
C PHE A 58 -10.78 -4.79 -6.53
N ASP A 59 -10.19 -4.01 -7.42
CA ASP A 59 -9.31 -4.53 -8.48
C ASP A 59 -7.86 -4.57 -8.04
N CYS A 60 -7.47 -3.65 -7.17
CA CYS A 60 -6.13 -3.61 -6.60
C CYS A 60 -6.11 -2.83 -5.30
N LEU A 61 -5.06 -3.03 -4.52
CA LEU A 61 -4.88 -2.40 -3.22
C LEU A 61 -3.47 -1.83 -3.11
N ALA A 62 -3.31 -0.81 -2.27
CA ALA A 62 -2.02 -0.24 -1.94
C ALA A 62 -1.93 0.01 -0.44
N ALA A 63 -0.77 -0.33 0.13
CA ALA A 63 -0.45 -0.06 1.53
C ALA A 63 0.38 1.22 1.60
N ILE A 64 -0.01 2.15 2.45
CA ILE A 64 0.71 3.41 2.66
C ILE A 64 1.06 3.53 4.13
N GLY A 65 2.33 3.69 4.43
CA GLY A 65 2.79 3.83 5.81
C GLY A 65 4.22 4.31 5.87
N CYS A 66 4.69 4.59 7.08
CA CYS A 66 6.05 5.04 7.29
C CYS A 66 6.56 4.52 8.63
N VAL A 67 7.59 3.69 8.59
CA VAL A 67 8.25 3.12 9.76
C VAL A 67 9.65 3.69 9.82
N VAL A 68 9.94 4.47 10.86
CA VAL A 68 11.25 5.08 11.06
C VAL A 68 11.92 4.38 12.24
N ARG A 69 13.20 4.02 12.07
CA ARG A 69 13.94 3.31 13.12
C ARG A 69 13.99 4.12 14.41
N GLY A 70 13.63 3.45 15.50
CA GLY A 70 13.77 3.99 16.85
C GLY A 70 14.95 3.36 17.58
N GLU A 71 14.93 3.46 18.90
CA GLU A 71 16.04 2.97 19.75
C GLU A 71 15.97 1.47 20.04
N THR A 72 14.83 0.83 19.73
CA THR A 72 14.59 -0.57 20.11
C THR A 72 14.39 -1.46 18.89
N TYR A 73 14.37 -2.74 19.14
CA TYR A 73 14.15 -3.76 18.10
C TYR A 73 12.76 -3.68 17.46
N HIS A 74 11.87 -2.89 18.02
CA HIS A 74 10.49 -2.75 17.53
C HIS A 74 10.43 -2.38 16.04
N PHE A 75 11.38 -1.56 15.56
CA PHE A 75 11.45 -1.19 14.15
C PHE A 75 11.52 -2.42 13.24
N GLU A 76 12.40 -3.37 13.56
CA GLU A 76 12.57 -4.59 12.74
C GLU A 76 11.30 -5.42 12.73
N ILE A 77 10.62 -5.53 13.87
CA ILE A 77 9.36 -6.27 13.96
C ILE A 77 8.30 -5.63 13.06
N VAL A 78 8.11 -4.32 13.18
CA VAL A 78 7.09 -3.61 12.41
C VAL A 78 7.41 -3.65 10.91
N ALA A 79 8.66 -3.38 10.54
CA ALA A 79 9.08 -3.37 9.14
C ALA A 79 8.93 -4.74 8.49
N ASN A 80 9.44 -5.79 9.16
CA ASN A 80 9.42 -7.14 8.61
C ASN A 80 8.03 -7.75 8.56
N GLU A 81 7.26 -7.61 9.65
CA GLU A 81 5.95 -8.24 9.72
C GLU A 81 4.90 -7.53 8.86
N SER A 82 4.98 -6.22 8.74
CA SER A 82 4.07 -5.52 7.82
C SER A 82 4.35 -5.89 6.36
N ALA A 83 5.61 -5.96 5.97
CA ALA A 83 5.99 -6.35 4.60
C ALA A 83 5.57 -7.79 4.30
N ARG A 84 5.81 -8.71 5.23
CA ARG A 84 5.40 -10.12 5.07
C ARG A 84 3.89 -10.22 4.95
N GLY A 85 3.16 -9.52 5.83
CA GLY A 85 1.70 -9.54 5.81
C GLY A 85 1.10 -8.99 4.52
N VAL A 86 1.67 -7.91 3.99
CA VAL A 86 1.24 -7.35 2.69
C VAL A 86 1.41 -8.39 1.58
N MET A 87 2.57 -9.06 1.54
CA MET A 87 2.85 -10.09 0.54
C MET A 87 1.89 -11.27 0.69
N ASP A 88 1.64 -11.72 1.94
CA ASP A 88 0.74 -12.83 2.21
C ASP A 88 -0.68 -12.54 1.69
N VAL A 89 -1.20 -11.34 1.92
CA VAL A 89 -2.53 -10.96 1.45
C VAL A 89 -2.61 -11.04 -0.07
N SER A 90 -1.59 -10.50 -0.76
CA SER A 90 -1.61 -10.48 -2.23
C SER A 90 -1.61 -11.90 -2.80
N LEU A 91 -0.79 -12.78 -2.25
CA LEU A 91 -0.67 -14.16 -2.75
C LEU A 91 -1.88 -15.02 -2.36
N GLU A 92 -2.35 -14.92 -1.11
CA GLU A 92 -3.48 -15.72 -0.63
C GLU A 92 -4.81 -15.29 -1.25
N CYS A 93 -5.02 -14.00 -1.43
CA CYS A 93 -6.27 -13.49 -1.99
C CYS A 93 -6.24 -13.33 -3.51
N GLY A 94 -5.06 -13.45 -4.13
CA GLY A 94 -4.91 -13.33 -5.57
C GLY A 94 -5.27 -11.96 -6.13
N ILE A 95 -5.02 -10.91 -5.36
CA ILE A 95 -5.28 -9.53 -5.75
C ILE A 95 -3.98 -8.72 -5.69
N PRO A 96 -3.74 -7.82 -6.62
CA PRO A 96 -2.56 -6.95 -6.53
C PRO A 96 -2.60 -6.10 -5.27
N VAL A 97 -1.52 -6.17 -4.48
CA VAL A 97 -1.34 -5.31 -3.31
C VAL A 97 0.07 -4.73 -3.37
N ALA A 98 0.17 -3.44 -3.61
CA ALA A 98 1.47 -2.77 -3.67
C ALA A 98 1.89 -2.28 -2.28
N ASN A 99 3.17 -2.45 -1.96
CA ASN A 99 3.74 -2.03 -0.69
C ASN A 99 4.34 -0.63 -0.81
N GLY A 100 3.63 0.35 -0.26
CA GLY A 100 4.09 1.74 -0.14
C GLY A 100 4.45 2.10 1.29
N ILE A 101 4.81 1.11 2.12
CA ILE A 101 5.26 1.36 3.49
C ILE A 101 6.75 1.66 3.47
N LEU A 102 7.10 2.91 3.79
CA LEU A 102 8.50 3.29 3.93
C LEU A 102 9.10 2.69 5.19
N THR A 103 10.33 2.19 5.08
CA THR A 103 11.09 1.69 6.23
C THR A 103 12.46 2.34 6.16
N THR A 104 12.68 3.37 6.97
CA THR A 104 13.87 4.21 6.90
C THR A 104 14.58 4.33 8.23
N GLU A 105 15.87 4.66 8.18
CA GLU A 105 16.68 4.84 9.38
C GLU A 105 16.34 6.11 10.13
N ASP A 106 15.92 7.17 9.40
CA ASP A 106 15.55 8.45 9.98
C ASP A 106 14.46 9.14 9.14
N GLU A 107 13.93 10.24 9.66
CA GLU A 107 12.88 10.99 8.99
C GLU A 107 13.35 11.66 7.71
N LYS A 108 14.62 12.05 7.65
CA LYS A 108 15.20 12.70 6.47
C LYS A 108 15.18 11.74 5.27
N GLN A 109 15.49 10.46 5.50
CA GLN A 109 15.40 9.45 4.46
C GLN A 109 13.95 9.27 3.99
N ALA A 110 13.00 9.32 4.91
CA ALA A 110 11.59 9.21 4.57
C ALA A 110 11.14 10.41 3.72
N GLU A 111 11.51 11.63 4.11
CA GLU A 111 11.19 12.83 3.33
C GLU A 111 11.73 12.76 1.90
N ALA A 112 12.89 12.15 1.72
CA ALA A 112 13.49 12.00 0.39
C ALA A 112 12.81 10.95 -0.47
N ARG A 113 11.91 10.13 0.10
CA ARG A 113 11.28 8.98 -0.58
C ARG A 113 9.75 9.04 -0.64
N LEU A 114 9.19 10.22 -0.54
CA LEU A 114 7.74 10.39 -0.53
C LEU A 114 7.07 9.95 -1.84
N ASP A 115 7.81 9.90 -2.94
CA ASP A 115 7.27 9.40 -4.21
C ASP A 115 6.93 7.91 -4.15
N LYS A 116 7.34 7.22 -3.10
CA LYS A 116 6.95 5.82 -2.86
C LYS A 116 5.43 5.64 -2.84
N GLY A 117 4.69 6.65 -2.37
CA GLY A 117 3.23 6.62 -2.41
C GLY A 117 2.70 6.54 -3.84
N ALA A 118 3.25 7.35 -4.73
CA ALA A 118 2.88 7.32 -6.15
C ALA A 118 3.33 6.01 -6.81
N GLU A 119 4.54 5.56 -6.51
CA GLU A 119 5.08 4.31 -7.05
C GLU A 119 4.20 3.13 -6.68
N ALA A 120 3.75 3.03 -5.43
CA ALA A 120 2.87 1.94 -4.99
C ALA A 120 1.58 1.92 -5.81
N VAL A 121 0.97 3.06 -6.05
CA VAL A 121 -0.25 3.14 -6.87
C VAL A 121 0.03 2.73 -8.30
N ARG A 122 1.14 3.18 -8.90
CA ARG A 122 1.51 2.76 -10.26
C ARG A 122 1.63 1.24 -10.37
N VAL A 123 2.31 0.63 -9.40
CA VAL A 123 2.50 -0.83 -9.37
C VAL A 123 1.17 -1.55 -9.21
N ALA A 124 0.31 -1.09 -8.29
CA ALA A 124 -1.00 -1.71 -8.06
C ALA A 124 -1.84 -1.70 -9.35
N ILE A 125 -1.90 -0.57 -10.03
CA ILE A 125 -2.67 -0.41 -11.27
C ILE A 125 -2.08 -1.27 -12.40
N GLU A 126 -0.76 -1.27 -12.55
CA GLU A 126 -0.09 -2.10 -13.56
C GLU A 126 -0.40 -3.57 -13.35
N MET A 127 -0.34 -4.05 -12.12
CA MET A 127 -0.62 -5.44 -11.79
C MET A 127 -2.10 -5.79 -11.97
N ALA A 128 -3.01 -4.86 -11.71
CA ALA A 128 -4.43 -5.06 -11.99
C ALA A 128 -4.68 -5.24 -13.50
N ARG A 129 -4.00 -4.44 -14.31
CA ARG A 129 -4.09 -4.54 -15.78
C ARG A 129 -3.51 -5.86 -16.27
N LEU A 130 -2.40 -6.30 -15.68
CA LEU A 130 -1.82 -7.61 -16.02
C LEU A 130 -2.78 -8.74 -15.66
N ARG A 131 -3.40 -8.69 -14.48
CA ARG A 131 -4.37 -9.70 -14.05
C ARG A 131 -5.53 -9.80 -15.04
N ALA A 132 -6.06 -8.66 -15.46
CA ALA A 132 -7.16 -8.62 -16.43
C ALA A 132 -6.73 -9.21 -17.77
N LYS A 133 -5.52 -8.89 -18.23
CA LYS A 133 -4.95 -9.42 -19.48
C LYS A 133 -4.80 -10.94 -19.43
N VAL A 134 -4.22 -11.45 -18.35
CA VAL A 134 -4.04 -12.91 -18.17
C VAL A 134 -5.40 -13.61 -18.11
N GLY A 135 -6.37 -13.04 -17.41
CA GLY A 135 -7.71 -13.59 -17.31
C GLY A 135 -8.45 -13.66 -18.64
N ALA A 136 -8.05 -12.85 -19.61
CA ALA A 136 -8.64 -12.81 -20.95
C ALA A 136 -7.91 -13.70 -21.96
N TRP A 137 -6.81 -14.34 -21.58
CA TRP A 137 -6.07 -15.21 -22.49
C TRP A 137 -6.91 -16.43 -22.88
N PRO A 138 -6.88 -16.87 -24.16
CA PRO A 138 -7.58 -18.07 -24.57
C PRO A 138 -6.94 -19.31 -23.96
N ARG A 139 -7.73 -20.34 -23.79
CA ARG A 139 -7.26 -21.63 -23.27
C ARG A 139 -6.49 -22.39 -24.32
#